data_a992ab1efa6ff337014fff124e8f8e38
#
_entry.id   a992ab1efa6ff337014fff124e8f8e38
#
_cell.length_a   1.000
_cell.length_b   1.000
_cell.length_c   1.000
_cell.angle_alpha   90.00
_cell.angle_beta   90.00
_cell.angle_gamma   90.00
#
_symmetry.space_group_name_H-M   'P 1'
#
loop_
_entity.id
_entity.type
_entity.pdbx_description
1 polymer ?
#
loop_
_entity_poly.entity_id
_entity_poly.type
_entity_poly.pdbx_seq_one_letter_code
_entity_poly.pdbx_strand_id
1 'polypeptide(L)'
;TFRKPGVAAPEDVVVYELHVRDFSAHAQDVPEAQRGRYGAFGHPDSAGMRHLRALAGAGLTHLHLLPTFDITTVPEDPTERREPDLPDVERPSASPAPQEAIDAVRDRDAFNWGYDPWHFGVPEGSYASDADGAARIVEYRTMVLALADAGLRVVADVVFNHTSGAGQASTSVLDRIVPGYYHRLDANGYVTTSTCCQNTATEHAMMRKLMVDMVVRWARDYRTDAFRFDLMGHHMVPDMEAVRAALDALTLERDGIDGPAVYLYGEGWDFGEVADGARGPNATQRNLAGSGIGTFNDRLRDAVRGGGPF
;
A
#
# COMPACT_ATOMS: atom_id res chain seq x y z
N THR A 1 7.77 -22.29 -14.75
CA THR A 1 8.39 -21.32 -13.81
C THR A 1 7.86 -19.95 -14.16
N PHE A 2 7.18 -19.30 -13.22
CA PHE A 2 6.66 -17.95 -13.36
C PHE A 2 7.83 -16.95 -13.47
N ARG A 3 7.91 -16.24 -14.59
CA ARG A 3 8.95 -15.23 -14.82
C ARG A 3 8.34 -13.84 -14.73
N LYS A 4 8.95 -13.01 -13.91
CA LYS A 4 8.64 -11.57 -13.86
C LYS A 4 9.36 -10.83 -14.99
N PRO A 5 8.76 -9.75 -15.54
CA PRO A 5 9.45 -8.88 -16.50
C PRO A 5 10.78 -8.38 -15.92
N GLY A 6 11.82 -8.29 -16.73
CA GLY A 6 13.13 -7.76 -16.33
C GLY A 6 13.08 -6.23 -16.23
N VAL A 7 13.83 -5.67 -15.26
CA VAL A 7 14.20 -4.25 -15.21
C VAL A 7 15.70 -4.21 -15.00
N ALA A 8 16.41 -3.43 -15.80
CA ALA A 8 17.88 -3.47 -15.83
C ALA A 8 18.50 -2.69 -14.66
N ALA A 9 17.90 -1.56 -14.29
CA ALA A 9 18.41 -0.69 -13.22
C ALA A 9 17.25 0.06 -12.53
N PRO A 10 17.42 0.54 -11.29
CA PRO A 10 16.40 1.30 -10.58
C PRO A 10 15.91 2.55 -11.34
N GLU A 11 16.77 3.22 -12.07
CA GLU A 11 16.44 4.38 -12.90
C GLU A 11 15.56 4.06 -14.11
N ASP A 12 15.43 2.79 -14.48
CA ASP A 12 14.52 2.32 -15.54
C ASP A 12 13.12 2.02 -14.99
N VAL A 13 12.90 2.15 -13.69
CA VAL A 13 11.60 1.91 -13.07
C VAL A 13 10.64 3.04 -13.39
N VAL A 14 9.56 2.69 -14.10
CA VAL A 14 8.43 3.58 -14.38
C VAL A 14 7.21 3.03 -13.67
N VAL A 15 6.57 3.87 -12.85
CA VAL A 15 5.48 3.47 -11.94
C VAL A 15 4.18 4.13 -12.36
N TYR A 16 3.11 3.36 -12.38
CA TYR A 16 1.73 3.84 -12.51
C TYR A 16 0.92 3.42 -11.29
N GLU A 17 0.38 4.38 -10.56
CA GLU A 17 -0.44 4.13 -9.37
C GLU A 17 -1.87 3.78 -9.76
N LEU A 18 -2.47 2.81 -9.07
CA LEU A 18 -3.79 2.29 -9.37
C LEU A 18 -4.49 1.80 -8.10
N HIS A 19 -5.80 2.09 -8.00
CA HIS A 19 -6.67 1.55 -6.97
C HIS A 19 -7.41 0.30 -7.49
N VAL A 20 -7.35 -0.82 -6.76
CA VAL A 20 -7.92 -2.10 -7.19
C VAL A 20 -9.41 -1.99 -7.50
N ARG A 21 -10.20 -1.37 -6.62
CA ARG A 21 -11.64 -1.17 -6.84
C ARG A 21 -11.91 -0.29 -8.06
N ASP A 22 -11.27 0.86 -8.14
CA ASP A 22 -11.56 1.88 -9.14
C ASP A 22 -11.13 1.46 -10.55
N PHE A 23 -10.17 0.54 -10.63
CA PHE A 23 -9.74 -0.04 -11.91
C PHE A 23 -10.92 -0.60 -12.73
N SER A 24 -11.92 -1.17 -12.08
CA SER A 24 -12.98 -1.88 -12.80
C SER A 24 -14.39 -1.71 -12.23
N ALA A 25 -14.60 -0.89 -11.20
CA ALA A 25 -15.89 -0.74 -10.51
C ALA A 25 -17.04 -0.43 -11.49
N HIS A 26 -16.77 0.33 -12.55
CA HIS A 26 -17.74 0.71 -13.58
C HIS A 26 -17.51 0.04 -14.95
N ALA A 27 -16.58 -0.93 -15.04
CA ALA A 27 -16.22 -1.58 -16.30
C ALA A 27 -17.35 -2.52 -16.78
N GLN A 28 -17.97 -2.20 -17.92
CA GLN A 28 -19.06 -3.01 -18.47
C GLN A 28 -18.57 -4.29 -19.17
N ASP A 29 -17.31 -4.36 -19.53
CA ASP A 29 -16.64 -5.50 -20.16
C ASP A 29 -15.97 -6.45 -19.14
N VAL A 30 -16.24 -6.25 -17.84
CA VAL A 30 -15.88 -7.15 -16.74
C VAL A 30 -17.18 -7.69 -16.12
N PRO A 31 -17.29 -9.01 -15.84
CA PRO A 31 -18.44 -9.58 -15.15
C PRO A 31 -18.73 -8.85 -13.84
N GLU A 32 -20.00 -8.55 -13.58
CA GLU A 32 -20.42 -7.74 -12.43
C GLU A 32 -19.85 -8.25 -11.09
N ALA A 33 -19.87 -9.56 -10.89
CA ALA A 33 -19.35 -10.20 -9.69
C ALA A 33 -17.83 -10.02 -9.49
N GLN A 34 -17.10 -9.54 -10.50
CA GLN A 34 -15.66 -9.33 -10.45
C GLN A 34 -15.26 -7.86 -10.55
N ARG A 35 -16.21 -6.97 -10.78
CA ARG A 35 -15.95 -5.52 -10.82
C ARG A 35 -15.46 -5.02 -9.46
N GLY A 36 -14.47 -4.16 -9.47
CA GLY A 36 -13.84 -3.62 -8.25
C GLY A 36 -13.05 -4.64 -7.43
N ARG A 37 -12.72 -5.80 -8.00
CA ARG A 37 -12.06 -6.92 -7.29
C ARG A 37 -10.82 -7.41 -8.02
N TYR A 38 -10.00 -8.22 -7.34
CA TYR A 38 -8.82 -8.87 -7.92
C TYR A 38 -9.12 -9.64 -9.20
N GLY A 39 -10.30 -10.28 -9.26
CA GLY A 39 -10.73 -11.06 -10.42
C GLY A 39 -10.86 -10.26 -11.72
N ALA A 40 -11.06 -8.95 -11.64
CA ALA A 40 -11.14 -8.07 -12.81
C ALA A 40 -9.88 -8.10 -13.69
N PHE A 41 -8.71 -8.26 -13.07
CA PHE A 41 -7.43 -8.35 -13.77
C PHE A 41 -7.27 -9.66 -14.57
N GLY A 42 -8.09 -10.66 -14.29
CA GLY A 42 -8.16 -11.91 -15.06
C GLY A 42 -8.82 -11.80 -16.43
N HIS A 43 -9.34 -10.62 -16.82
CA HIS A 43 -10.01 -10.38 -18.11
C HIS A 43 -9.09 -9.66 -19.09
N PRO A 44 -8.25 -10.40 -19.84
CA PRO A 44 -7.23 -9.79 -20.69
C PRO A 44 -7.78 -8.86 -21.76
N ASP A 45 -9.01 -9.07 -22.21
CA ASP A 45 -9.66 -8.28 -23.26
C ASP A 45 -10.49 -7.11 -22.71
N SER A 46 -10.52 -6.91 -21.39
CA SER A 46 -11.16 -5.73 -20.80
C SER A 46 -10.42 -4.44 -21.17
N ALA A 47 -11.15 -3.33 -21.21
CA ALA A 47 -10.57 -2.01 -21.52
C ALA A 47 -9.41 -1.67 -20.60
N GLY A 48 -9.56 -1.94 -19.28
CA GLY A 48 -8.53 -1.74 -18.29
C GLY A 48 -7.25 -2.53 -18.59
N MET A 49 -7.37 -3.84 -18.83
CA MET A 49 -6.19 -4.69 -19.12
C MET A 49 -5.57 -4.39 -20.49
N ARG A 50 -6.34 -3.99 -21.49
CA ARG A 50 -5.79 -3.50 -22.77
C ARG A 50 -4.99 -2.20 -22.55
N HIS A 51 -5.49 -1.29 -21.72
CA HIS A 51 -4.80 -0.06 -21.35
C HIS A 51 -3.47 -0.36 -20.66
N LEU A 52 -3.47 -1.22 -19.64
CA LEU A 52 -2.24 -1.60 -18.94
C LEU A 52 -1.19 -2.24 -19.87
N ARG A 53 -1.61 -3.10 -20.81
CA ARG A 53 -0.70 -3.66 -21.81
C ARG A 53 -0.15 -2.60 -22.76
N ALA A 54 -0.96 -1.64 -23.16
CA ALA A 54 -0.50 -0.54 -24.01
C ALA A 54 0.55 0.31 -23.28
N LEU A 55 0.33 0.59 -21.99
CA LEU A 55 1.31 1.28 -21.15
C LEU A 55 2.60 0.45 -20.97
N ALA A 56 2.50 -0.85 -20.72
CA ALA A 56 3.66 -1.73 -20.64
C ALA A 56 4.46 -1.74 -21.96
N GLY A 57 3.76 -1.80 -23.11
CA GLY A 57 4.38 -1.66 -24.43
C GLY A 57 5.04 -0.29 -24.69
N ALA A 58 4.61 0.75 -23.98
CA ALA A 58 5.17 2.08 -24.04
C ALA A 58 6.31 2.33 -23.00
N GLY A 59 6.64 1.32 -22.17
CA GLY A 59 7.75 1.40 -21.23
C GLY A 59 7.35 1.45 -19.75
N LEU A 60 6.07 1.33 -19.41
CA LEU A 60 5.66 1.14 -18.01
C LEU A 60 6.20 -0.20 -17.49
N THR A 61 6.82 -0.18 -16.32
CA THR A 61 7.45 -1.37 -15.74
C THR A 61 6.72 -1.89 -14.51
N HIS A 62 6.15 -0.99 -13.70
CA HIS A 62 5.55 -1.33 -12.42
C HIS A 62 4.15 -0.74 -12.28
N LEU A 63 3.24 -1.55 -11.77
CA LEU A 63 1.92 -1.13 -11.30
C LEU A 63 1.96 -1.02 -9.78
N HIS A 64 1.84 0.18 -9.26
CA HIS A 64 1.75 0.47 -7.84
C HIS A 64 0.28 0.39 -7.44
N LEU A 65 -0.06 -0.63 -6.67
CA LEU A 65 -1.38 -0.78 -6.09
C LEU A 65 -1.46 0.01 -4.80
N LEU A 66 -2.45 0.90 -4.67
CA LEU A 66 -2.80 1.46 -3.37
C LEU A 66 -3.00 0.31 -2.37
N PRO A 67 -2.97 0.57 -1.04
CA PRO A 67 -2.94 -0.49 -0.05
C PRO A 67 -3.89 -1.66 -0.34
N THR A 68 -3.35 -2.85 -0.31
CA THR A 68 -4.07 -4.11 -0.56
C THR A 68 -3.95 -5.10 0.59
N PHE A 69 -3.40 -4.68 1.73
CA PHE A 69 -3.51 -5.41 2.98
C PHE A 69 -4.92 -5.23 3.57
N ASP A 70 -5.22 -5.97 4.62
CA ASP A 70 -6.51 -5.92 5.32
C ASP A 70 -6.79 -4.54 5.92
N ILE A 71 -7.86 -3.88 5.45
CA ILE A 71 -8.23 -2.49 5.71
C ILE A 71 -9.32 -2.44 6.78
N THR A 72 -9.15 -1.59 7.80
CA THR A 72 -10.07 -1.53 8.94
C THR A 72 -11.46 -0.98 8.61
N THR A 73 -11.53 0.00 7.71
CA THR A 73 -12.73 0.83 7.51
C THR A 73 -13.56 0.45 6.29
N VAL A 74 -13.17 -0.59 5.55
CA VAL A 74 -13.98 -1.12 4.45
C VAL A 74 -14.74 -2.36 4.92
N PRO A 75 -16.09 -2.37 4.93
CA PRO A 75 -16.85 -3.58 5.24
C PRO A 75 -16.55 -4.68 4.23
N GLU A 76 -16.02 -5.81 4.69
CA GLU A 76 -15.76 -6.96 3.81
C GLU A 76 -17.05 -7.61 3.33
N ASP A 77 -18.08 -7.71 4.18
CA ASP A 77 -19.41 -8.19 3.79
C ASP A 77 -20.11 -7.15 2.91
N PRO A 78 -20.41 -7.48 1.63
CA PRO A 78 -21.10 -6.55 0.73
C PRO A 78 -22.47 -6.10 1.22
N THR A 79 -23.13 -6.89 2.09
CA THR A 79 -24.46 -6.56 2.62
C THR A 79 -24.41 -5.44 3.67
N GLU A 80 -23.26 -5.18 4.25
CA GLU A 80 -23.05 -4.10 5.22
C GLU A 80 -22.65 -2.79 4.55
N ARG A 81 -22.29 -2.82 3.26
CA ARG A 81 -21.86 -1.65 2.50
C ARG A 81 -23.01 -0.72 2.18
N ARG A 82 -22.74 0.56 2.15
CA ARG A 82 -23.66 1.62 1.73
C ARG A 82 -22.99 2.50 0.69
N GLU A 83 -23.60 2.59 -0.47
CA GLU A 83 -23.17 3.55 -1.50
C GLU A 83 -23.74 4.93 -1.20
N PRO A 84 -23.01 6.03 -1.48
CA PRO A 84 -23.53 7.37 -1.32
C PRO A 84 -24.68 7.63 -2.31
N ASP A 85 -25.77 8.19 -1.83
CA ASP A 85 -26.85 8.68 -2.66
C ASP A 85 -26.45 10.02 -3.31
N LEU A 86 -25.80 9.93 -4.46
CA LEU A 86 -25.38 11.09 -5.22
C LEU A 86 -26.55 11.57 -6.08
N PRO A 87 -27.18 12.70 -5.75
CA PRO A 87 -28.34 13.15 -6.53
C PRO A 87 -27.96 13.52 -7.96
N ASP A 88 -28.79 13.11 -8.87
CA ASP A 88 -28.71 13.20 -10.34
C ASP A 88 -29.02 14.63 -10.85
N VAL A 89 -28.67 15.69 -10.15
CA VAL A 89 -29.11 17.05 -10.46
C VAL A 89 -27.95 17.90 -10.98
N GLU A 90 -28.19 18.69 -12.03
CA GLU A 90 -27.32 19.81 -12.41
C GLU A 90 -27.06 20.70 -11.21
N ARG A 91 -25.80 20.84 -10.82
CA ARG A 91 -25.38 21.56 -9.63
C ARG A 91 -24.34 22.61 -9.98
N PRO A 92 -24.29 23.70 -9.22
CA PRO A 92 -23.13 24.58 -9.27
C PRO A 92 -21.85 23.77 -9.00
N SER A 93 -20.78 24.03 -9.72
CA SER A 93 -19.47 23.36 -9.59
C SER A 93 -18.88 23.44 -8.17
N ALA A 94 -19.31 24.42 -7.37
CA ALA A 94 -18.90 24.63 -5.98
C ALA A 94 -19.90 24.05 -4.95
N SER A 95 -20.85 23.21 -5.36
CA SER A 95 -21.81 22.60 -4.43
C SER A 95 -21.10 21.62 -3.49
N PRO A 96 -21.27 21.70 -2.16
CA PRO A 96 -20.71 20.73 -1.21
C PRO A 96 -21.51 19.41 -1.15
N ALA A 97 -22.69 19.36 -1.75
CA ALA A 97 -23.63 18.26 -1.59
C ALA A 97 -23.09 16.87 -2.00
N PRO A 98 -22.20 16.70 -3.00
CA PRO A 98 -21.57 15.40 -3.24
C PRO A 98 -20.68 14.96 -2.07
N GLN A 99 -19.88 15.86 -1.49
CA GLN A 99 -19.06 15.57 -0.32
C GLN A 99 -19.92 15.20 0.88
N GLU A 100 -20.99 15.94 1.15
CA GLU A 100 -21.92 15.66 2.26
C GLU A 100 -22.57 14.28 2.12
N ALA A 101 -22.93 13.86 0.89
CA ALA A 101 -23.49 12.54 0.63
C ALA A 101 -22.46 11.42 0.86
N ILE A 102 -21.20 11.63 0.47
CA ILE A 102 -20.10 10.70 0.71
C ILE A 102 -19.81 10.63 2.22
N ASP A 103 -19.68 11.76 2.89
CA ASP A 103 -19.39 11.82 4.33
C ASP A 103 -20.45 11.12 5.18
N ALA A 104 -21.69 11.09 4.73
CA ALA A 104 -22.78 10.41 5.43
C ALA A 104 -22.64 8.88 5.49
N VAL A 105 -21.83 8.29 4.59
CA VAL A 105 -21.65 6.82 4.48
C VAL A 105 -20.19 6.38 4.49
N ARG A 106 -19.23 7.30 4.56
CA ARG A 106 -17.79 7.05 4.40
C ARG A 106 -17.22 5.92 5.27
N ASP A 107 -17.82 5.65 6.42
CA ASP A 107 -17.41 4.56 7.32
C ASP A 107 -18.02 3.20 6.94
N ARG A 108 -18.83 3.17 5.89
CA ARG A 108 -19.61 2.00 5.44
C ARG A 108 -19.66 1.84 3.93
N ASP A 109 -19.05 2.71 3.15
CA ASP A 109 -19.00 2.56 1.71
C ASP A 109 -17.92 1.55 1.30
N ALA A 110 -17.86 1.25 0.01
CA ALA A 110 -16.86 0.34 -0.54
C ALA A 110 -15.57 1.05 -0.94
N PHE A 111 -15.46 2.38 -0.72
CA PHE A 111 -14.33 3.18 -1.17
C PHE A 111 -13.46 3.61 0.00
N ASN A 112 -12.19 3.22 -0.07
CA ASN A 112 -11.14 3.74 0.81
C ASN A 112 -9.80 3.62 0.06
N TRP A 113 -8.89 4.55 0.25
CA TRP A 113 -7.54 4.43 -0.27
C TRP A 113 -6.73 3.34 0.44
N GLY A 114 -7.16 2.95 1.65
CA GLY A 114 -6.60 1.80 2.37
C GLY A 114 -5.48 2.14 3.35
N TYR A 115 -5.22 3.42 3.66
CA TYR A 115 -4.16 3.83 4.60
C TYR A 115 -4.58 3.69 6.07
N ASP A 116 -5.35 2.67 6.40
CA ASP A 116 -5.79 2.33 7.75
C ASP A 116 -5.63 0.82 8.02
N PRO A 117 -4.38 0.37 8.22
CA PRO A 117 -4.05 -1.05 8.31
C PRO A 117 -4.67 -1.71 9.55
N TRP A 118 -5.22 -2.89 9.33
CA TRP A 118 -5.68 -3.78 10.40
C TRP A 118 -4.75 -4.97 10.56
N HIS A 119 -4.60 -5.79 9.52
CA HIS A 119 -3.70 -6.94 9.50
C HIS A 119 -2.71 -6.84 8.33
N PHE A 120 -1.44 -6.66 8.64
CA PHE A 120 -0.39 -6.37 7.66
C PHE A 120 -0.05 -7.51 6.70
N GLY A 121 -0.39 -8.74 7.03
CA GLY A 121 0.13 -9.94 6.35
C GLY A 121 -0.88 -10.68 5.46
N VAL A 122 -2.05 -10.14 5.22
CA VAL A 122 -3.10 -10.75 4.39
C VAL A 122 -3.66 -9.73 3.39
N PRO A 123 -4.04 -10.17 2.17
CA PRO A 123 -4.71 -9.30 1.20
C PRO A 123 -6.10 -8.87 1.67
N GLU A 124 -6.53 -7.68 1.26
CA GLU A 124 -7.83 -7.09 1.55
C GLU A 124 -8.97 -7.97 1.05
N GLY A 125 -9.92 -8.27 1.94
CA GLY A 125 -11.04 -9.16 1.65
C GLY A 125 -12.13 -8.53 0.82
N SER A 126 -12.35 -7.22 0.92
CA SER A 126 -13.35 -6.52 0.13
C SER A 126 -13.08 -6.56 -1.38
N TYR A 127 -11.82 -6.79 -1.76
CA TYR A 127 -11.40 -6.97 -3.16
C TYR A 127 -11.47 -8.42 -3.64
N ALA A 128 -11.83 -9.37 -2.79
CA ALA A 128 -12.00 -10.78 -3.16
C ALA A 128 -13.48 -11.12 -3.44
N SER A 129 -13.70 -12.25 -4.10
CA SER A 129 -15.07 -12.78 -4.30
C SER A 129 -15.66 -13.32 -2.99
N ASP A 130 -14.80 -13.77 -2.09
CA ASP A 130 -15.13 -14.23 -0.74
C ASP A 130 -14.06 -13.68 0.22
N ALA A 131 -14.48 -12.93 1.20
CA ALA A 131 -13.59 -12.35 2.19
C ALA A 131 -13.05 -13.39 3.18
N ASP A 132 -13.76 -14.49 3.37
CA ASP A 132 -13.38 -15.55 4.29
C ASP A 132 -12.36 -16.52 3.67
N GLY A 133 -11.47 -17.04 4.51
CA GLY A 133 -10.56 -18.12 4.15
C GLY A 133 -9.50 -17.72 3.11
N ALA A 134 -9.28 -18.61 2.14
CA ALA A 134 -8.16 -18.52 1.21
C ALA A 134 -8.46 -17.77 -0.09
N ALA A 135 -9.71 -17.40 -0.36
CA ALA A 135 -10.10 -16.79 -1.63
C ALA A 135 -9.30 -15.50 -1.90
N ARG A 136 -9.22 -14.58 -0.92
CA ARG A 136 -8.44 -13.35 -1.01
C ARG A 136 -6.97 -13.58 -1.39
N ILE A 137 -6.36 -14.64 -0.87
CA ILE A 137 -4.97 -14.99 -1.15
C ILE A 137 -4.81 -15.51 -2.58
N VAL A 138 -5.69 -16.43 -2.99
CA VAL A 138 -5.65 -17.05 -4.32
C VAL A 138 -5.92 -16.00 -5.40
N GLU A 139 -6.93 -15.16 -5.20
CA GLU A 139 -7.32 -14.14 -6.17
C GLU A 139 -6.26 -13.03 -6.30
N TYR A 140 -5.68 -12.58 -5.18
CA TYR A 140 -4.54 -11.64 -5.21
C TYR A 140 -3.37 -12.22 -6.03
N ARG A 141 -2.98 -13.46 -5.78
CA ARG A 141 -1.90 -14.13 -6.53
C ARG A 141 -2.24 -14.29 -8.01
N THR A 142 -3.50 -14.56 -8.33
CA THR A 142 -3.98 -14.65 -9.72
C THR A 142 -3.89 -13.28 -10.42
N MET A 143 -4.25 -12.20 -9.74
CA MET A 143 -4.06 -10.83 -10.23
C MET A 143 -2.58 -10.54 -10.52
N VAL A 144 -1.69 -10.85 -9.58
CA VAL A 144 -0.23 -10.66 -9.75
C VAL A 144 0.29 -11.45 -10.96
N LEU A 145 -0.21 -12.66 -11.19
CA LEU A 145 0.12 -13.46 -12.38
C LEU A 145 -0.38 -12.78 -13.67
N ALA A 146 -1.63 -12.34 -13.70
CA ALA A 146 -2.19 -11.67 -14.87
C ALA A 146 -1.46 -10.37 -15.23
N LEU A 147 -1.01 -9.62 -14.22
CA LEU A 147 -0.20 -8.40 -14.41
C LEU A 147 1.19 -8.72 -14.96
N ALA A 148 1.82 -9.79 -14.48
CA ALA A 148 3.11 -10.23 -15.04
C ALA A 148 2.99 -10.71 -16.48
N ASP A 149 1.90 -11.40 -16.85
CA ASP A 149 1.59 -11.79 -18.24
C ASP A 149 1.32 -10.55 -19.12
N ALA A 150 0.85 -9.46 -18.53
CA ALA A 150 0.70 -8.17 -19.20
C ALA A 150 2.04 -7.38 -19.34
N GLY A 151 3.14 -7.90 -18.79
CA GLY A 151 4.46 -7.27 -18.85
C GLY A 151 4.77 -6.35 -17.67
N LEU A 152 4.02 -6.42 -16.58
CA LEU A 152 4.13 -5.52 -15.43
C LEU A 152 4.60 -6.25 -14.16
N ARG A 153 5.37 -5.54 -13.36
CA ARG A 153 5.68 -5.87 -11.96
C ARG A 153 4.68 -5.21 -11.03
N VAL A 154 4.52 -5.76 -9.83
CA VAL A 154 3.60 -5.22 -8.82
C VAL A 154 4.37 -4.58 -7.68
N VAL A 155 4.01 -3.35 -7.35
CA VAL A 155 4.42 -2.65 -6.13
C VAL A 155 3.30 -2.73 -5.12
N ALA A 156 3.58 -3.21 -3.91
CA ALA A 156 2.67 -3.09 -2.79
C ALA A 156 2.93 -1.79 -2.03
N ASP A 157 1.88 -1.03 -1.81
CA ASP A 157 1.90 0.09 -0.86
C ASP A 157 1.75 -0.46 0.55
N VAL A 158 2.69 -0.17 1.43
CA VAL A 158 2.72 -0.69 2.79
C VAL A 158 2.74 0.42 3.83
N VAL A 159 1.90 0.26 4.83
CA VAL A 159 1.71 1.23 5.91
C VAL A 159 2.14 0.60 7.23
N PHE A 160 3.40 0.78 7.61
CA PHE A 160 3.91 0.30 8.89
C PHE A 160 4.11 1.42 9.91
N ASN A 161 3.93 2.67 9.48
CA ASN A 161 4.15 3.86 10.33
C ASN A 161 3.03 4.08 11.36
N HIS A 162 1.85 3.52 11.14
CA HIS A 162 0.73 3.63 12.08
C HIS A 162 -0.20 2.40 12.03
N THR A 163 -1.14 2.37 12.98
CA THR A 163 -2.29 1.46 12.98
C THR A 163 -3.58 2.27 13.11
N SER A 164 -4.70 1.71 12.68
CA SER A 164 -6.02 2.32 12.82
C SER A 164 -6.49 2.47 14.26
N GLY A 165 -5.96 1.69 15.18
CA GLY A 165 -6.34 1.73 16.60
C GLY A 165 -5.24 1.26 17.53
N ALA A 166 -5.23 1.81 18.75
CA ALA A 166 -4.35 1.43 19.86
C ALA A 166 -5.15 1.29 21.17
N GLY A 167 -4.49 0.83 22.22
CA GLY A 167 -5.08 0.66 23.53
C GLY A 167 -6.27 -0.31 23.51
N GLN A 168 -7.42 0.16 23.98
CA GLN A 168 -8.67 -0.61 24.08
C GLN A 168 -9.64 -0.38 22.92
N ALA A 169 -9.25 0.35 21.88
CA ALA A 169 -10.07 0.54 20.69
C ALA A 169 -10.50 -0.81 20.09
N SER A 170 -11.69 -0.86 19.48
CA SER A 170 -12.20 -2.11 18.86
C SER A 170 -11.29 -2.66 17.77
N THR A 171 -10.62 -1.77 17.04
CA THR A 171 -9.67 -2.06 15.95
C THR A 171 -8.24 -2.28 16.43
N SER A 172 -7.95 -2.14 17.74
CA SER A 172 -6.61 -2.37 18.30
C SER A 172 -6.24 -3.84 18.24
N VAL A 173 -5.08 -4.15 17.69
CA VAL A 173 -4.48 -5.50 17.64
C VAL A 173 -3.23 -5.55 18.50
N LEU A 174 -2.25 -4.71 18.20
CA LEU A 174 -0.91 -4.79 18.78
C LEU A 174 -0.89 -4.49 20.27
N ASP A 175 -1.61 -3.48 20.73
CA ASP A 175 -1.70 -3.14 22.15
C ASP A 175 -2.49 -4.17 22.97
N ARG A 176 -3.34 -4.98 22.34
CA ARG A 176 -4.00 -6.10 23.01
C ARG A 176 -3.06 -7.31 23.20
N ILE A 177 -1.95 -7.35 22.45
CA ILE A 177 -0.90 -8.37 22.59
C ILE A 177 0.10 -7.93 23.66
N VAL A 178 0.71 -6.74 23.50
CA VAL A 178 1.64 -6.15 24.48
C VAL A 178 1.37 -4.65 24.58
N PRO A 179 0.58 -4.22 25.59
CA PRO A 179 0.22 -2.82 25.76
C PRO A 179 1.44 -1.88 25.80
N GLY A 180 1.41 -0.79 25.03
CA GLY A 180 2.43 0.25 25.01
C GLY A 180 3.78 -0.14 24.42
N TYR A 181 3.93 -1.33 23.80
CA TYR A 181 5.21 -1.76 23.24
C TYR A 181 5.38 -1.41 21.75
N TYR A 182 4.36 -1.65 20.95
CA TYR A 182 4.44 -1.54 19.50
C TYR A 182 4.24 -0.12 18.98
N HIS A 183 3.61 0.72 19.79
CA HIS A 183 3.34 2.11 19.46
C HIS A 183 4.39 3.04 20.06
N ARG A 184 4.60 4.17 19.40
CA ARG A 184 5.52 5.22 19.86
C ARG A 184 4.81 6.09 20.87
N LEU A 185 5.40 6.18 22.05
CA LEU A 185 4.82 6.91 23.17
C LEU A 185 5.50 8.27 23.36
N ASP A 186 4.72 9.27 23.79
CA ASP A 186 5.23 10.54 24.30
C ASP A 186 5.79 10.41 25.73
N ALA A 187 6.28 11.50 26.29
CA ALA A 187 6.83 11.53 27.64
C ALA A 187 5.81 11.22 28.76
N ASN A 188 4.52 11.29 28.45
CA ASN A 188 3.42 11.00 29.40
C ASN A 188 2.87 9.58 29.23
N GLY A 189 3.44 8.81 28.28
CA GLY A 189 2.99 7.44 27.98
C GLY A 189 1.79 7.34 27.04
N TYR A 190 1.40 8.42 26.36
CA TYR A 190 0.37 8.41 25.34
C TYR A 190 0.94 8.09 23.96
N VAL A 191 0.18 7.36 23.15
CA VAL A 191 0.54 7.06 21.77
C VAL A 191 0.61 8.35 20.96
N THR A 192 1.72 8.57 20.25
CA THR A 192 1.87 9.71 19.35
C THR A 192 1.04 9.55 18.08
N THR A 193 0.59 10.66 17.49
CA THR A 193 -0.33 10.69 16.35
C THR A 193 0.08 11.73 15.30
N SER A 194 1.37 11.95 15.13
CA SER A 194 1.88 12.95 14.18
C SER A 194 1.65 12.60 12.72
N THR A 195 1.36 11.33 12.42
CA THR A 195 0.88 10.89 11.11
C THR A 195 -0.62 11.25 10.98
N CYS A 196 -1.48 10.31 10.70
CA CYS A 196 -2.94 10.50 10.85
C CYS A 196 -3.46 9.85 12.12
N CYS A 197 -2.77 8.83 12.61
CA CYS A 197 -3.37 7.81 13.44
C CYS A 197 -2.38 7.37 14.54
N GLN A 198 -2.42 6.11 14.97
CA GLN A 198 -1.66 5.61 16.11
C GLN A 198 -0.25 5.18 15.67
N ASN A 199 0.75 6.03 15.86
CA ASN A 199 2.10 5.81 15.36
C ASN A 199 2.76 4.57 15.95
N THR A 200 3.36 3.74 15.11
CA THR A 200 4.15 2.58 15.53
C THR A 200 5.60 2.97 15.79
N ALA A 201 6.28 2.16 16.61
CA ALA A 201 7.69 2.32 16.95
C ALA A 201 8.52 1.21 16.30
N THR A 202 8.86 1.34 15.01
CA THR A 202 9.66 0.33 14.29
C THR A 202 11.09 0.21 14.83
N GLU A 203 11.58 1.23 15.55
CA GLU A 203 12.82 1.17 16.34
C GLU A 203 12.76 0.10 17.46
N HIS A 204 11.60 -0.35 17.87
CA HIS A 204 11.43 -1.46 18.82
C HIS A 204 11.60 -2.82 18.12
N ALA A 205 12.37 -3.71 18.70
CA ALA A 205 12.81 -4.96 18.08
C ALA A 205 11.67 -5.82 17.50
N MET A 206 10.54 -5.96 18.23
CA MET A 206 9.43 -6.80 17.75
C MET A 206 8.55 -6.08 16.71
N MET A 207 8.46 -4.73 16.73
CA MET A 207 7.77 -4.00 15.66
C MET A 207 8.59 -4.02 14.37
N ARG A 208 9.92 -3.84 14.46
CA ARG A 208 10.83 -4.06 13.33
C ARG A 208 10.68 -5.48 12.77
N LYS A 209 10.70 -6.48 13.66
CA LYS A 209 10.52 -7.87 13.23
C LYS A 209 9.20 -8.08 12.50
N LEU A 210 8.10 -7.54 13.00
CA LEU A 210 6.79 -7.59 12.34
C LEU A 210 6.86 -7.00 10.93
N MET A 211 7.42 -5.80 10.79
CA MET A 211 7.56 -5.13 9.49
C MET A 211 8.39 -5.98 8.50
N VAL A 212 9.56 -6.45 8.94
CA VAL A 212 10.45 -7.28 8.11
C VAL A 212 9.78 -8.59 7.70
N ASP A 213 9.16 -9.30 8.64
CA ASP A 213 8.49 -10.59 8.37
C ASP A 213 7.33 -10.42 7.37
N MET A 214 6.56 -9.32 7.49
CA MET A 214 5.44 -9.06 6.58
C MET A 214 5.92 -8.69 5.18
N VAL A 215 6.95 -7.85 5.04
CA VAL A 215 7.54 -7.53 3.74
C VAL A 215 8.10 -8.78 3.05
N VAL A 216 8.82 -9.62 3.78
CA VAL A 216 9.32 -10.91 3.26
C VAL A 216 8.16 -11.80 2.83
N ARG A 217 7.08 -11.86 3.62
CA ARG A 217 5.88 -12.63 3.28
C ARG A 217 5.25 -12.13 1.98
N TRP A 218 5.05 -10.82 1.84
CA TRP A 218 4.49 -10.25 0.61
C TRP A 218 5.37 -10.54 -0.62
N ALA A 219 6.68 -10.40 -0.50
CA ALA A 219 7.61 -10.73 -1.58
C ALA A 219 7.55 -12.21 -1.95
N ARG A 220 7.69 -13.11 -0.96
CA ARG A 220 7.81 -14.54 -1.18
C ARG A 220 6.48 -15.21 -1.50
N ASP A 221 5.43 -14.95 -0.69
CA ASP A 221 4.18 -15.70 -0.76
C ASP A 221 3.19 -15.10 -1.75
N TYR A 222 3.21 -13.76 -1.94
CA TYR A 222 2.32 -13.04 -2.86
C TYR A 222 3.03 -12.57 -4.14
N ARG A 223 4.34 -12.78 -4.26
CA ARG A 223 5.13 -12.44 -5.46
C ARG A 223 5.14 -10.96 -5.79
N THR A 224 5.15 -10.12 -4.76
CA THR A 224 5.31 -8.68 -4.88
C THR A 224 6.74 -8.35 -5.33
N ASP A 225 6.89 -7.43 -6.26
CA ASP A 225 8.17 -7.11 -6.92
C ASP A 225 8.85 -5.87 -6.36
N ALA A 226 8.11 -5.03 -5.68
CA ALA A 226 8.59 -3.79 -5.07
C ALA A 226 7.66 -3.34 -3.94
N PHE A 227 8.16 -2.47 -3.07
CA PHE A 227 7.39 -1.91 -1.97
C PHE A 227 7.52 -0.39 -1.93
N ARG A 228 6.39 0.30 -1.84
CA ARG A 228 6.33 1.71 -1.47
C ARG A 228 5.96 1.81 0.01
N PHE A 229 6.83 2.42 0.79
CA PHE A 229 6.57 2.65 2.21
C PHE A 229 5.89 4.01 2.40
N ASP A 230 4.65 3.96 2.86
CA ASP A 230 3.93 5.14 3.33
C ASP A 230 4.67 5.77 4.49
N LEU A 231 4.85 7.08 4.46
CA LEU A 231 5.57 7.85 5.49
C LEU A 231 6.86 7.16 5.96
N MET A 232 7.70 6.71 5.01
CA MET A 232 8.93 5.96 5.28
C MET A 232 9.86 6.69 6.24
N GLY A 233 9.83 8.03 6.26
CA GLY A 233 10.58 8.87 7.18
C GLY A 233 10.23 8.67 8.67
N HIS A 234 9.13 7.99 8.98
CA HIS A 234 8.78 7.58 10.35
C HIS A 234 9.46 6.29 10.82
N HIS A 235 10.14 5.56 9.92
CA HIS A 235 11.00 4.43 10.25
C HIS A 235 12.45 4.91 10.40
N MET A 236 13.26 4.13 11.11
CA MET A 236 14.69 4.43 11.23
C MET A 236 15.46 3.80 10.05
N VAL A 237 16.61 4.40 9.69
CA VAL A 237 17.49 3.83 8.65
C VAL A 237 17.83 2.36 8.93
N PRO A 238 18.20 1.94 10.17
CA PRO A 238 18.44 0.53 10.48
C PRO A 238 17.23 -0.37 10.29
N ASP A 239 16.01 0.16 10.35
CA ASP A 239 14.79 -0.62 10.08
C ASP A 239 14.68 -0.94 8.59
N MET A 240 14.92 0.05 7.74
CA MET A 240 14.89 -0.10 6.29
C MET A 240 16.05 -0.97 5.78
N GLU A 241 17.23 -0.85 6.39
CA GLU A 241 18.37 -1.73 6.13
C GLU A 241 18.05 -3.19 6.49
N ALA A 242 17.35 -3.42 7.60
CA ALA A 242 16.91 -4.76 7.99
C ALA A 242 15.91 -5.36 7.00
N VAL A 243 14.99 -4.55 6.47
CA VAL A 243 14.08 -4.97 5.38
C VAL A 243 14.89 -5.33 4.13
N ARG A 244 15.82 -4.47 3.71
CA ARG A 244 16.66 -4.71 2.53
C ARG A 244 17.46 -6.01 2.67
N ALA A 245 18.14 -6.19 3.80
CA ALA A 245 18.94 -7.38 4.08
C ALA A 245 18.10 -8.67 4.08
N ALA A 246 16.88 -8.63 4.63
CA ALA A 246 15.98 -9.77 4.64
C ALA A 246 15.48 -10.14 3.25
N LEU A 247 15.21 -9.15 2.40
CA LEU A 247 14.86 -9.37 1.00
C LEU A 247 16.05 -9.91 0.21
N ASP A 248 17.25 -9.35 0.38
CA ASP A 248 18.47 -9.81 -0.30
C ASP A 248 18.81 -11.27 -0.02
N ALA A 249 18.37 -11.78 1.13
CA ALA A 249 18.54 -13.18 1.49
C ALA A 249 17.60 -14.14 0.74
N LEU A 250 16.56 -13.65 0.04
CA LEU A 250 15.67 -14.48 -0.77
C LEU A 250 16.33 -14.84 -2.10
N THR A 251 16.11 -16.08 -2.55
CA THR A 251 16.69 -16.57 -3.81
C THR A 251 15.64 -17.23 -4.70
N LEU A 252 15.86 -17.15 -6.02
CA LEU A 252 15.01 -17.83 -7.00
C LEU A 252 14.89 -19.33 -6.75
N GLU A 253 15.99 -19.96 -6.34
CA GLU A 253 16.05 -21.41 -6.14
C GLU A 253 15.22 -21.85 -4.91
N ARG A 254 15.40 -21.19 -3.77
CA ARG A 254 14.76 -21.55 -2.51
C ARG A 254 13.36 -20.96 -2.35
N ASP A 255 13.22 -19.67 -2.71
CA ASP A 255 12.03 -18.88 -2.39
C ASP A 255 11.19 -18.56 -3.63
N GLY A 256 11.74 -18.80 -4.82
CA GLY A 256 11.11 -18.52 -6.11
C GLY A 256 10.99 -17.03 -6.42
N ILE A 257 11.81 -16.19 -5.77
CA ILE A 257 11.91 -14.75 -6.02
C ILE A 257 13.37 -14.32 -6.01
N ASP A 258 13.73 -13.38 -6.89
CA ASP A 258 15.01 -12.71 -6.89
C ASP A 258 14.95 -11.55 -5.88
N GLY A 259 15.39 -11.80 -4.66
CA GLY A 259 15.28 -10.85 -3.56
C GLY A 259 16.04 -9.54 -3.79
N PRO A 260 17.29 -9.57 -4.28
CA PRO A 260 18.02 -8.37 -4.65
C PRO A 260 17.32 -7.49 -5.71
N ALA A 261 16.51 -8.09 -6.59
CA ALA A 261 15.73 -7.36 -7.60
C ALA A 261 14.42 -6.75 -7.07
N VAL A 262 14.05 -7.00 -5.81
CA VAL A 262 12.88 -6.36 -5.19
C VAL A 262 13.23 -4.92 -4.85
N TYR A 263 12.55 -3.95 -5.48
CA TYR A 263 12.84 -2.54 -5.28
C TYR A 263 12.12 -1.97 -4.05
N LEU A 264 12.81 -1.12 -3.30
CA LEU A 264 12.26 -0.41 -2.14
C LEU A 264 12.29 1.08 -2.38
N TYR A 265 11.18 1.77 -2.12
CA TYR A 265 11.09 3.21 -2.11
C TYR A 265 9.98 3.71 -1.19
N GLY A 266 9.92 5.01 -0.94
CA GLY A 266 8.85 5.55 -0.13
C GLY A 266 8.96 7.04 0.15
N GLU A 267 8.12 7.52 1.05
CA GLU A 267 8.03 8.91 1.45
C GLU A 267 9.04 9.23 2.56
N GLY A 268 10.17 9.77 2.17
CA GLY A 268 11.26 10.15 3.08
C GLY A 268 11.06 11.54 3.71
N TRP A 269 9.86 11.85 4.21
CA TRP A 269 9.55 13.13 4.84
C TRP A 269 10.06 13.18 6.28
N ASP A 270 10.56 14.35 6.70
CA ASP A 270 11.12 14.58 8.04
C ASP A 270 10.17 15.46 8.85
N PHE A 271 9.32 14.85 9.68
CA PHE A 271 8.32 15.57 10.47
C PHE A 271 7.86 14.76 11.70
N GLY A 272 7.06 15.40 12.55
CA GLY A 272 6.50 14.77 13.73
C GLY A 272 7.53 14.52 14.83
N GLU A 273 7.27 13.52 15.67
CA GLU A 273 8.13 13.19 16.83
C GLU A 273 9.46 12.52 16.46
N VAL A 274 9.66 12.21 15.18
CA VAL A 274 10.93 11.65 14.66
C VAL A 274 11.78 12.69 13.95
N ALA A 275 11.25 13.89 13.74
CA ALA A 275 11.94 14.95 13.01
C ALA A 275 13.33 15.22 13.57
N ASP A 276 14.25 15.62 12.68
CA ASP A 276 15.65 15.94 13.02
C ASP A 276 16.38 14.81 13.74
N GLY A 277 15.95 13.57 13.55
CA GLY A 277 16.55 12.40 14.18
C GLY A 277 16.28 12.27 15.68
N ALA A 278 15.17 12.85 16.18
CA ALA A 278 14.84 12.85 17.61
C ALA A 278 14.66 11.44 18.21
N ARG A 279 14.43 10.43 17.39
CA ARG A 279 14.33 9.01 17.80
C ARG A 279 15.43 8.12 17.21
N GLY A 280 16.39 8.73 16.50
CA GLY A 280 17.45 8.06 15.77
C GLY A 280 17.49 8.53 14.31
N PRO A 281 18.44 8.03 13.50
CA PRO A 281 18.55 8.41 12.09
C PRO A 281 17.34 7.87 11.32
N ASN A 282 16.33 8.69 11.13
CA ASN A 282 15.11 8.34 10.42
C ASN A 282 15.32 8.28 8.89
N ALA A 283 14.49 7.49 8.19
CA ALA A 283 14.64 7.16 6.78
C ALA A 283 14.18 8.30 5.86
N THR A 284 14.81 9.47 6.00
CA THR A 284 14.56 10.64 5.15
C THR A 284 15.28 10.53 3.82
N GLN A 285 14.87 11.36 2.85
CA GLN A 285 15.57 11.51 1.55
C GLN A 285 17.08 11.66 1.74
N ARG A 286 17.50 12.47 2.70
CA ARG A 286 18.91 12.73 2.97
C ARG A 286 19.63 11.55 3.58
N ASN A 287 19.01 10.91 4.56
CA ASN A 287 19.64 9.82 5.33
C ASN A 287 19.73 8.51 4.55
N LEU A 288 18.87 8.32 3.53
CA LEU A 288 18.88 7.16 2.64
C LEU A 288 19.79 7.33 1.41
N ALA A 289 20.48 8.47 1.26
CA ALA A 289 21.36 8.69 0.12
C ALA A 289 22.45 7.60 0.07
N GLY A 290 22.56 6.91 -1.09
CA GLY A 290 23.53 5.83 -1.31
C GLY A 290 23.13 4.46 -0.76
N SER A 291 21.95 4.30 -0.15
CA SER A 291 21.46 3.02 0.37
C SER A 291 20.87 2.08 -0.71
N GLY A 292 20.58 2.60 -1.90
CA GLY A 292 19.81 1.89 -2.93
C GLY A 292 18.29 1.89 -2.70
N ILE A 293 17.81 2.50 -1.61
CA ILE A 293 16.38 2.69 -1.33
C ILE A 293 15.95 4.04 -1.90
N GLY A 294 14.93 4.03 -2.74
CA GLY A 294 14.40 5.22 -3.41
C GLY A 294 13.54 6.10 -2.49
N THR A 295 13.46 7.38 -2.82
CA THR A 295 12.54 8.32 -2.16
C THR A 295 11.84 9.19 -3.18
N PHE A 296 10.62 9.60 -2.90
CA PHE A 296 9.97 10.65 -3.67
C PHE A 296 10.76 11.96 -3.58
N ASN A 297 10.78 12.72 -4.67
CA ASN A 297 11.46 14.00 -4.75
C ASN A 297 10.45 15.14 -4.83
N ASP A 298 10.24 15.83 -3.72
CA ASP A 298 9.31 16.97 -3.61
C ASP A 298 9.74 18.15 -4.47
N ARG A 299 11.04 18.43 -4.59
CA ARG A 299 11.56 19.55 -5.39
C ARG A 299 11.31 19.34 -6.89
N LEU A 300 11.50 18.10 -7.38
CA LEU A 300 11.20 17.76 -8.77
C LEU A 300 9.69 17.86 -9.03
N ARG A 301 8.88 17.31 -8.13
CA ARG A 301 7.41 17.42 -8.18
C ARG A 301 6.98 18.90 -8.28
N ASP A 302 7.49 19.73 -7.39
CA ASP A 302 7.09 21.14 -7.31
C ASP A 302 7.57 21.92 -8.53
N ALA A 303 8.78 21.65 -9.02
CA ALA A 303 9.29 22.27 -10.25
C ALA A 303 8.41 21.94 -11.47
N VAL A 304 7.97 20.68 -11.61
CA VAL A 304 7.09 20.25 -12.71
C VAL A 304 5.71 20.89 -12.60
N ARG A 305 5.20 21.10 -11.39
CA ARG A 305 3.91 21.77 -11.15
C ARG A 305 3.96 23.30 -11.34
N GLY A 306 5.12 23.88 -11.47
CA GLY A 306 5.29 25.33 -11.59
C GLY A 306 5.45 26.06 -10.25
N GLY A 307 5.92 25.38 -9.21
CA GLY A 307 6.17 25.91 -7.87
C GLY A 307 5.59 25.03 -6.78
N GLY A 308 5.81 25.42 -5.52
CA GLY A 308 5.27 24.72 -4.37
C GLY A 308 3.73 24.71 -4.33
N PRO A 309 3.13 23.84 -3.50
CA PRO A 309 1.67 23.71 -3.42
C PRO A 309 0.99 24.95 -2.81
N PHE A 310 1.75 25.85 -2.17
CA PHE A 310 1.27 27.05 -1.50
C PHE A 310 2.19 28.24 -1.76
#